data_375ab4dabcc41e424cda13401f92958f
#
_entry.id   375ab4dabcc41e424cda13401f92958f
#
_cell.length_a   1.000
_cell.length_b   1.000
_cell.length_c   1.000
_cell.angle_alpha   90.00
_cell.angle_beta   90.00
_cell.angle_gamma   90.00
#
_symmetry.space_group_name_H-M   'P 1'
#
loop_
_entity.id
_entity.type
_entity.pdbx_description
1 polymer ?
#
loop_
_entity_poly.entity_id
_entity_poly.type
_entity_poly.pdbx_seq_one_letter_code
_entity_poly.pdbx_strand_id
1 'polypeptide(L)'
;MRVSAAGNMPLQGLVKPPAKPVVMIKGESQMSKIDTVRAAMMQAMKDKDKERKDALSLLLSALKSKQIDKRADLTEEEENAVIFREIKQAQETIDTTPADRVQTIEEAKLRMKVYGEFVPKLMDEDEIRAIIKGVLAELQIDQPTVKDKGRIMKTLMPRVKGKADGGLVNQVLGSFFA
;
A
#
# COMPACT_ATOMS: atom_id res chain seq x y z
N MET A 1 76.03 4.70 -32.34
CA MET A 1 75.52 3.36 -32.69
C MET A 1 74.40 3.00 -31.81
N ARG A 2 73.28 2.72 -32.47
CA ARG A 2 72.10 1.98 -32.04
C ARG A 2 71.24 2.59 -30.94
N VAL A 3 70.28 3.23 -31.45
CA VAL A 3 68.95 3.54 -30.99
C VAL A 3 68.17 2.25 -30.69
N SER A 4 67.47 2.21 -29.59
CA SER A 4 66.36 1.29 -29.43
C SER A 4 65.20 2.08 -28.87
N ALA A 5 64.27 2.28 -29.74
CA ALA A 5 62.99 2.89 -29.46
C ALA A 5 62.13 1.89 -28.69
N ALA A 6 61.85 2.15 -27.46
CA ALA A 6 60.79 1.47 -26.75
C ALA A 6 59.48 2.21 -27.03
N GLY A 7 58.68 1.58 -27.86
CA GLY A 7 57.38 2.09 -28.19
C GLY A 7 56.46 2.21 -26.96
N ASN A 8 56.05 3.41 -26.72
CA ASN A 8 55.01 3.70 -25.79
C ASN A 8 53.69 3.26 -26.35
N MET A 9 53.17 2.14 -25.87
CA MET A 9 51.78 1.75 -26.18
C MET A 9 50.84 2.63 -25.38
N PRO A 10 49.95 3.38 -26.02
CA PRO A 10 48.91 4.04 -25.29
C PRO A 10 47.96 2.97 -24.74
N LEU A 11 47.79 2.97 -23.44
CA LEU A 11 46.69 2.31 -22.76
C LEU A 11 45.37 2.87 -23.33
N GLN A 12 44.85 2.18 -24.33
CA GLN A 12 43.55 2.47 -24.85
C GLN A 12 42.57 2.25 -23.69
N GLY A 13 41.89 3.32 -23.36
CA GLY A 13 40.88 3.36 -22.33
C GLY A 13 39.96 2.19 -22.40
N LEU A 14 39.74 1.58 -21.24
CA LEU A 14 38.60 0.73 -21.02
C LEU A 14 37.34 1.54 -21.32
N VAL A 15 36.85 1.39 -22.54
CA VAL A 15 35.50 1.80 -22.89
C VAL A 15 34.59 0.91 -22.03
N LYS A 16 34.08 1.48 -20.97
CA LYS A 16 33.04 0.86 -20.17
C LYS A 16 31.92 0.49 -21.15
N PRO A 17 31.54 -0.78 -21.28
CA PRO A 17 30.44 -1.11 -22.16
C PRO A 17 29.22 -0.30 -21.74
N PRO A 18 28.44 0.24 -22.69
CA PRO A 18 27.24 0.93 -22.35
C PRO A 18 26.40 0.00 -21.49
N ALA A 19 25.98 0.49 -20.33
CA ALA A 19 25.04 -0.24 -19.49
C ALA A 19 23.91 -0.70 -20.43
N LYS A 20 23.74 -2.02 -20.54
CA LYS A 20 22.62 -2.58 -21.28
C LYS A 20 21.38 -1.82 -20.82
N PRO A 21 20.53 -1.34 -21.75
CA PRO A 21 19.27 -0.77 -21.33
C PRO A 21 18.65 -1.84 -20.44
N VAL A 22 18.34 -1.46 -19.22
CA VAL A 22 17.52 -2.30 -18.37
C VAL A 22 16.21 -2.33 -19.11
N VAL A 23 16.05 -3.37 -19.94
CA VAL A 23 14.73 -3.74 -20.42
C VAL A 23 13.95 -3.92 -19.15
N MET A 24 13.07 -2.97 -18.84
CA MET A 24 12.01 -3.19 -17.87
C MET A 24 11.28 -4.42 -18.40
N ILE A 25 11.72 -5.58 -17.93
CA ILE A 25 10.94 -6.79 -18.04
C ILE A 25 9.69 -6.44 -17.23
N LYS A 26 8.64 -6.15 -17.96
CA LYS A 26 7.26 -6.09 -17.48
C LYS A 26 6.96 -7.49 -16.97
N GLY A 27 7.33 -7.76 -15.71
CA GLY A 27 7.32 -9.14 -15.21
C GLY A 27 8.27 -9.41 -14.05
N GLU A 28 8.64 -8.45 -13.22
CA GLU A 28 8.68 -8.78 -11.81
C GLU A 28 7.22 -8.91 -11.41
N SER A 29 6.75 -10.13 -11.46
CA SER A 29 5.51 -10.56 -10.84
C SER A 29 5.67 -10.25 -9.35
N GLN A 30 5.30 -9.04 -8.96
CA GLN A 30 5.06 -8.74 -7.56
C GLN A 30 4.07 -9.81 -7.13
N MET A 31 4.52 -10.71 -6.24
CA MET A 31 3.66 -11.77 -5.72
C MET A 31 2.37 -11.11 -5.26
N SER A 32 1.24 -11.55 -5.81
CA SER A 32 -0.04 -10.96 -5.43
C SER A 32 -0.21 -11.11 -3.91
N LYS A 33 -0.92 -10.19 -3.29
CA LYS A 33 -1.19 -10.31 -1.84
C LYS A 33 -1.96 -11.59 -1.52
N ILE A 34 -2.73 -12.11 -2.47
CA ILE A 34 -3.36 -13.44 -2.37
C ILE A 34 -2.31 -14.52 -2.15
N ASP A 35 -1.21 -14.50 -2.90
CA ASP A 35 -0.15 -15.49 -2.76
C ASP A 35 0.66 -15.28 -1.49
N THR A 36 0.92 -14.04 -1.12
CA THR A 36 1.62 -13.69 0.13
C THR A 36 0.79 -14.11 1.35
N VAL A 37 -0.51 -13.82 1.36
CA VAL A 37 -1.43 -14.24 2.45
C VAL A 37 -1.53 -15.76 2.52
N ARG A 38 -1.57 -16.45 1.37
CA ARG A 38 -1.58 -17.91 1.32
C ARG A 38 -0.30 -18.50 1.91
N ALA A 39 0.87 -17.95 1.57
CA ALA A 39 2.15 -18.39 2.12
C ALA A 39 2.20 -18.18 3.65
N ALA A 40 1.76 -17.02 4.13
CA ALA A 40 1.68 -16.73 5.55
C ALA A 40 0.71 -17.68 6.30
N MET A 41 -0.42 -18.02 5.69
CA MET A 41 -1.38 -19.00 6.25
C MET A 41 -0.74 -20.40 6.35
N MET A 42 0.00 -20.83 5.33
CA MET A 42 0.73 -22.10 5.37
C MET A 42 1.81 -22.10 6.44
N GLN A 43 2.48 -20.98 6.65
CA GLN A 43 3.46 -20.84 7.72
C GLN A 43 2.79 -20.93 9.11
N ALA A 44 1.68 -20.21 9.32
CA ALA A 44 0.90 -20.28 10.56
C ALA A 44 0.43 -21.73 10.86
N MET A 45 0.09 -22.50 9.82
CA MET A 45 -0.23 -23.92 9.99
C MET A 45 0.96 -24.75 10.48
N LYS A 46 2.16 -24.49 9.96
CA LYS A 46 3.40 -25.16 10.38
C LYS A 46 3.75 -24.81 11.82
N ASP A 47 3.57 -23.55 12.19
CA ASP A 47 3.83 -23.01 13.52
C ASP A 47 2.75 -23.41 14.53
N LYS A 48 1.69 -24.08 14.08
CA LYS A 48 0.51 -24.46 14.88
C LYS A 48 -0.22 -23.25 15.50
N ASP A 49 -0.06 -22.08 14.91
CA ASP A 49 -0.77 -20.85 15.29
C ASP A 49 -2.16 -20.86 14.65
N LYS A 50 -3.11 -21.42 15.36
CA LYS A 50 -4.48 -21.59 14.90
C LYS A 50 -5.17 -20.25 14.69
N GLU A 51 -5.00 -19.33 15.62
CA GLU A 51 -5.68 -18.02 15.58
C GLU A 51 -5.22 -17.19 14.36
N ARG A 52 -3.91 -17.14 14.15
CA ARG A 52 -3.32 -16.48 12.99
C ARG A 52 -3.76 -17.14 11.67
N LYS A 53 -3.75 -18.47 11.62
CA LYS A 53 -4.21 -19.25 10.46
C LYS A 53 -5.66 -18.93 10.13
N ASP A 54 -6.55 -18.87 11.13
CA ASP A 54 -7.97 -18.61 10.94
C ASP A 54 -8.20 -17.16 10.46
N ALA A 55 -7.49 -16.17 11.02
CA ALA A 55 -7.51 -14.80 10.54
C ALA A 55 -7.08 -14.69 9.06
N LEU A 56 -5.96 -15.33 8.70
CA LEU A 56 -5.44 -15.33 7.32
C LEU A 56 -6.36 -16.06 6.35
N SER A 57 -7.05 -17.11 6.79
CA SER A 57 -8.05 -17.83 5.99
C SER A 57 -9.23 -16.93 5.63
N LEU A 58 -9.73 -16.13 6.57
CA LEU A 58 -10.78 -15.15 6.34
C LEU A 58 -10.34 -14.07 5.33
N LEU A 59 -9.15 -13.52 5.51
CA LEU A 59 -8.60 -12.54 4.60
C LEU A 59 -8.43 -13.08 3.19
N LEU A 60 -7.89 -14.29 3.07
CA LEU A 60 -7.74 -14.96 1.78
C LEU A 60 -9.09 -15.18 1.08
N SER A 61 -10.12 -15.53 1.84
CA SER A 61 -11.48 -15.69 1.32
C SER A 61 -12.05 -14.38 0.80
N ALA A 62 -11.87 -13.28 1.53
CA ALA A 62 -12.30 -11.95 1.11
C ALA A 62 -11.62 -11.49 -0.20
N LEU A 63 -10.29 -11.68 -0.30
CA LEU A 63 -9.53 -11.36 -1.50
C LEU A 63 -9.98 -12.21 -2.71
N LYS A 64 -10.14 -13.51 -2.52
CA LYS A 64 -10.63 -14.41 -3.58
C LYS A 64 -12.05 -14.10 -4.02
N SER A 65 -12.95 -13.78 -3.10
CA SER A 65 -14.31 -13.37 -3.44
C SER A 65 -14.29 -12.15 -4.35
N LYS A 66 -13.48 -11.13 -4.01
CA LYS A 66 -13.33 -9.95 -4.85
C LYS A 66 -12.72 -10.24 -6.22
N GLN A 67 -11.76 -11.16 -6.30
CA GLN A 67 -11.16 -11.60 -7.56
C GLN A 67 -12.22 -12.31 -8.45
N ILE A 68 -13.04 -13.17 -7.85
CA ILE A 68 -14.13 -13.87 -8.56
C ILE A 68 -15.17 -12.87 -9.08
N ASP A 69 -15.59 -11.92 -8.25
CA ASP A 69 -16.56 -10.89 -8.64
C ASP A 69 -16.06 -10.05 -9.81
N LYS A 70 -14.76 -9.72 -9.80
CA LYS A 70 -14.12 -8.97 -10.88
C LYS A 70 -13.91 -9.78 -12.15
N ARG A 71 -13.85 -11.11 -12.05
CA ARG A 71 -13.49 -12.07 -13.12
C ARG A 71 -12.11 -11.78 -13.75
N ALA A 72 -11.20 -11.20 -12.99
CA ALA A 72 -9.83 -10.87 -13.37
C ALA A 72 -8.95 -10.77 -12.12
N ASP A 73 -7.64 -10.77 -12.32
CA ASP A 73 -6.70 -10.53 -11.24
C ASP A 73 -6.91 -9.15 -10.62
N LEU A 74 -6.73 -9.08 -9.31
CA LEU A 74 -6.81 -7.82 -8.58
C LEU A 74 -5.52 -7.03 -8.80
N THR A 75 -5.64 -5.73 -8.92
CA THR A 75 -4.50 -4.83 -8.83
C THR A 75 -4.08 -4.69 -7.36
N GLU A 76 -2.85 -4.26 -7.11
CA GLU A 76 -2.37 -4.02 -5.75
C GLU A 76 -3.27 -3.04 -4.98
N GLU A 77 -3.77 -2.00 -5.65
CA GLU A 77 -4.71 -1.04 -5.05
C GLU A 77 -6.02 -1.71 -4.63
N GLU A 78 -6.53 -2.61 -5.47
CA GLU A 78 -7.76 -3.35 -5.17
C GLU A 78 -7.56 -4.34 -4.04
N GLU A 79 -6.41 -5.04 -4.00
CA GLU A 79 -6.05 -5.92 -2.90
C GLU A 79 -5.93 -5.14 -1.59
N ASN A 80 -5.25 -4.00 -1.59
CA ASN A 80 -5.15 -3.11 -0.44
C ASN A 80 -6.54 -2.63 0.02
N ALA A 81 -7.41 -2.23 -0.91
CA ALA A 81 -8.77 -1.77 -0.58
C ALA A 81 -9.59 -2.86 0.11
N VAL A 82 -9.46 -4.12 -0.31
CA VAL A 82 -10.12 -5.25 0.37
C VAL A 82 -9.57 -5.41 1.79
N ILE A 83 -8.24 -5.41 1.95
CA ILE A 83 -7.63 -5.59 3.26
C ILE A 83 -8.00 -4.45 4.21
N PHE A 84 -7.99 -3.20 3.76
CA PHE A 84 -8.42 -2.07 4.57
C PHE A 84 -9.89 -2.16 4.98
N ARG A 85 -10.75 -2.66 4.12
CA ARG A 85 -12.15 -2.92 4.45
C ARG A 85 -12.28 -3.95 5.57
N GLU A 86 -11.52 -5.04 5.49
CA GLU A 86 -11.51 -6.08 6.52
C GLU A 86 -10.97 -5.55 7.86
N ILE A 87 -9.94 -4.70 7.84
CA ILE A 87 -9.42 -4.01 9.04
C ILE A 87 -10.50 -3.13 9.66
N LYS A 88 -11.21 -2.36 8.83
CA LYS A 88 -12.31 -1.49 9.30
C LYS A 88 -13.45 -2.30 9.92
N GLN A 89 -13.84 -3.40 9.32
CA GLN A 89 -14.86 -4.29 9.87
C GLN A 89 -14.43 -4.90 11.22
N ALA A 90 -13.15 -5.25 11.36
CA ALA A 90 -12.61 -5.72 12.63
C ALA A 90 -12.65 -4.60 13.69
N GLN A 91 -12.33 -3.36 13.34
CA GLN A 91 -12.46 -2.21 14.23
C GLN A 91 -13.92 -1.96 14.64
N GLU A 92 -14.85 -1.97 13.69
CA GLU A 92 -16.28 -1.84 13.96
C GLU A 92 -16.78 -2.96 14.89
N THR A 93 -16.25 -4.18 14.73
CA THR A 93 -16.54 -5.30 15.65
C THR A 93 -16.08 -4.98 17.07
N ILE A 94 -14.90 -4.39 17.26
CA ILE A 94 -14.39 -4.00 18.58
C ILE A 94 -15.30 -2.92 19.19
N ASP A 95 -15.66 -1.91 18.40
CA ASP A 95 -16.41 -0.74 18.86
C ASP A 95 -17.86 -1.08 19.22
N THR A 96 -18.45 -2.08 18.56
CA THR A 96 -19.85 -2.48 18.75
C THR A 96 -20.04 -3.68 19.67
N THR A 97 -18.97 -4.42 19.96
CA THR A 97 -19.05 -5.60 20.81
C THR A 97 -19.07 -5.21 22.29
N PRO A 98 -20.04 -5.70 23.07
CA PRO A 98 -20.07 -5.48 24.52
C PRO A 98 -18.77 -5.93 25.20
N ALA A 99 -18.34 -5.19 26.21
CA ALA A 99 -17.05 -5.38 26.89
C ALA A 99 -16.90 -6.75 27.59
N ASP A 100 -18.00 -7.42 27.88
CA ASP A 100 -18.04 -8.77 28.45
C ASP A 100 -17.65 -9.86 27.45
N ARG A 101 -17.74 -9.59 26.15
CA ARG A 101 -17.31 -10.52 25.09
C ARG A 101 -15.83 -10.36 24.75
N VAL A 102 -14.99 -10.54 25.73
CA VAL A 102 -13.55 -10.33 25.63
C VAL A 102 -12.93 -11.15 24.48
N GLN A 103 -13.32 -12.41 24.32
CA GLN A 103 -12.77 -13.26 23.25
C GLN A 103 -13.02 -12.70 21.85
N THR A 104 -14.23 -12.22 21.57
CA THR A 104 -14.57 -11.62 20.25
C THR A 104 -13.75 -10.37 19.99
N ILE A 105 -13.52 -9.58 21.03
CA ILE A 105 -12.69 -8.36 20.94
C ILE A 105 -11.23 -8.71 20.66
N GLU A 106 -10.68 -9.71 21.35
CA GLU A 106 -9.29 -10.15 21.15
C GLU A 106 -9.08 -10.76 19.75
N GLU A 107 -10.02 -11.56 19.27
CA GLU A 107 -9.99 -12.08 17.90
C GLU A 107 -10.02 -10.95 16.85
N ALA A 108 -10.84 -9.92 17.05
CA ALA A 108 -10.90 -8.77 16.16
C ALA A 108 -9.61 -7.95 16.18
N LYS A 109 -9.00 -7.74 17.36
CA LYS A 109 -7.69 -7.08 17.49
C LYS A 109 -6.59 -7.87 16.78
N LEU A 110 -6.59 -9.19 16.92
CA LEU A 110 -5.64 -10.05 16.23
C LEU A 110 -5.79 -9.94 14.71
N ARG A 111 -7.03 -9.95 14.18
CA ARG A 111 -7.28 -9.75 12.75
C ARG A 111 -6.71 -8.43 12.27
N MET A 112 -6.96 -7.32 12.97
CA MET A 112 -6.40 -6.01 12.61
C MET A 112 -4.88 -6.04 12.56
N LYS A 113 -4.23 -6.65 13.56
CA LYS A 113 -2.77 -6.77 13.62
C LYS A 113 -2.24 -7.57 12.44
N VAL A 114 -2.82 -8.74 12.18
CA VAL A 114 -2.39 -9.65 11.10
C VAL A 114 -2.62 -9.02 9.73
N TYR A 115 -3.77 -8.39 9.51
CA TYR A 115 -4.09 -7.77 8.22
C TYR A 115 -3.21 -6.54 7.94
N GLY A 116 -2.86 -5.79 8.98
CA GLY A 116 -1.95 -4.65 8.88
C GLY A 116 -0.55 -4.99 8.37
N GLU A 117 -0.12 -6.26 8.46
CA GLU A 117 1.16 -6.71 7.92
C GLU A 117 1.20 -6.74 6.38
N PHE A 118 0.04 -6.81 5.73
CA PHE A 118 -0.09 -6.95 4.27
C PHE A 118 -0.40 -5.66 3.54
N VAL A 119 -0.61 -4.57 4.27
CA VAL A 119 -0.88 -3.25 3.68
C VAL A 119 0.18 -2.25 4.11
N PRO A 120 0.48 -1.25 3.27
CA PRO A 120 1.32 -0.16 3.71
C PRO A 120 0.67 0.56 4.90
N LYS A 121 1.49 1.09 5.80
CA LYS A 121 0.98 1.94 6.89
C LYS A 121 0.12 3.04 6.27
N LEU A 122 -1.11 3.16 6.75
CA LEU A 122 -1.96 4.27 6.34
C LEU A 122 -1.33 5.59 6.75
N MET A 123 -1.48 6.56 5.89
CA MET A 123 -1.10 7.93 6.17
C MET A 123 -1.86 8.44 7.40
N ASP A 124 -1.14 9.08 8.29
CA ASP A 124 -1.73 9.77 9.42
C ASP A 124 -2.31 11.14 9.01
N GLU A 125 -2.98 11.80 9.96
CA GLU A 125 -3.63 13.08 9.73
C GLU A 125 -2.64 14.16 9.25
N ASP A 126 -1.42 14.18 9.79
CA ASP A 126 -0.41 15.16 9.44
C ASP A 126 0.14 14.96 8.03
N GLU A 127 0.35 13.71 7.63
CA GLU A 127 0.75 13.37 6.26
C GLU A 127 -0.34 13.74 5.25
N ILE A 128 -1.61 13.44 5.56
CA ILE A 128 -2.76 13.83 4.72
C ILE A 128 -2.83 15.35 4.63
N ARG A 129 -2.67 16.06 5.74
CA ARG A 129 -2.69 17.53 5.82
C ARG A 129 -1.58 18.15 4.97
N ALA A 130 -0.38 17.55 4.99
CA ALA A 130 0.74 18.01 4.16
C ALA A 130 0.44 17.86 2.66
N ILE A 131 -0.16 16.73 2.26
CA ILE A 131 -0.55 16.49 0.86
C ILE A 131 -1.64 17.47 0.44
N ILE A 132 -2.64 17.73 1.28
CA ILE A 132 -3.71 18.72 0.99
C ILE A 132 -3.11 20.10 0.77
N LYS A 133 -2.20 20.55 1.64
CA LYS A 133 -1.49 21.83 1.47
C LYS A 133 -0.74 21.89 0.12
N GLY A 134 -0.06 20.81 -0.27
CA GLY A 134 0.60 20.71 -1.57
C GLY A 134 -0.38 20.83 -2.74
N VAL A 135 -1.54 20.18 -2.64
CA VAL A 135 -2.61 20.26 -3.67
C VAL A 135 -3.20 21.67 -3.73
N LEU A 136 -3.42 22.33 -2.60
CA LEU A 136 -3.93 23.71 -2.56
C LEU A 136 -2.94 24.68 -3.23
N ALA A 137 -1.65 24.56 -2.95
CA ALA A 137 -0.61 25.36 -3.58
C ALA A 137 -0.54 25.14 -5.10
N GLU A 138 -0.67 23.88 -5.56
CA GLU A 138 -0.68 23.54 -6.99
C GLU A 138 -1.91 24.12 -7.70
N LEU A 139 -3.06 24.12 -7.05
CA LEU A 139 -4.30 24.68 -7.58
C LEU A 139 -4.40 26.21 -7.39
N GLN A 140 -3.40 26.82 -6.72
CA GLN A 140 -3.38 28.25 -6.40
C GLN A 140 -4.62 28.69 -5.59
N ILE A 141 -5.01 27.87 -4.62
CA ILE A 141 -6.17 28.13 -3.76
C ILE A 141 -5.64 28.51 -2.37
N ASP A 142 -5.66 29.80 -2.04
CA ASP A 142 -5.20 30.30 -0.74
C ASP A 142 -6.26 30.12 0.37
N GLN A 143 -7.54 30.27 0.00
CA GLN A 143 -8.67 30.08 0.90
C GLN A 143 -9.66 29.08 0.30
N PRO A 144 -9.51 27.79 0.64
CA PRO A 144 -10.39 26.76 0.10
C PRO A 144 -11.80 26.90 0.64
N THR A 145 -12.77 26.79 -0.25
CA THR A 145 -14.20 26.81 0.07
C THR A 145 -14.82 25.45 -0.25
N VAL A 146 -16.03 25.21 0.28
CA VAL A 146 -16.79 23.99 -0.01
C VAL A 146 -17.00 23.77 -1.51
N LYS A 147 -17.04 24.87 -2.30
CA LYS A 147 -17.18 24.81 -3.77
C LYS A 147 -15.93 24.24 -4.44
N ASP A 148 -14.77 24.42 -3.85
CA ASP A 148 -13.49 23.94 -4.37
C ASP A 148 -13.25 22.46 -4.05
N LYS A 149 -14.06 21.88 -3.15
CA LYS A 149 -13.94 20.49 -2.69
C LYS A 149 -13.79 19.49 -3.85
N GLY A 150 -14.59 19.67 -4.91
CA GLY A 150 -14.55 18.77 -6.07
C GLY A 150 -13.23 18.84 -6.85
N ARG A 151 -12.68 20.05 -7.03
CA ARG A 151 -11.37 20.25 -7.68
C ARG A 151 -10.24 19.70 -6.85
N ILE A 152 -10.26 19.99 -5.55
CA ILE A 152 -9.26 19.51 -4.59
C ILE A 152 -9.28 17.98 -4.54
N MET A 153 -10.46 17.37 -4.39
CA MET A 153 -10.61 15.91 -4.34
C MET A 153 -10.12 15.23 -5.62
N LYS A 154 -10.39 15.82 -6.79
CA LYS A 154 -9.93 15.25 -8.07
C LYS A 154 -8.40 15.13 -8.14
N THR A 155 -7.67 16.12 -7.60
CA THR A 155 -6.19 16.11 -7.57
C THR A 155 -5.63 15.34 -6.38
N LEU A 156 -6.35 15.33 -5.25
CA LEU A 156 -5.95 14.69 -4.01
C LEU A 156 -6.11 13.15 -4.09
N MET A 157 -7.23 12.67 -4.62
CA MET A 157 -7.55 11.24 -4.63
C MET A 157 -6.46 10.34 -5.24
N PRO A 158 -5.84 10.67 -6.40
CA PRO A 158 -4.76 9.85 -6.94
C PRO A 158 -3.54 9.72 -6.01
N ARG A 159 -3.33 10.68 -5.11
CA ARG A 159 -2.17 10.73 -4.21
C ARG A 159 -2.38 9.95 -2.92
N VAL A 160 -3.63 9.86 -2.47
CA VAL A 160 -4.01 9.24 -1.19
C VAL A 160 -4.71 7.89 -1.35
N LYS A 161 -5.18 7.56 -2.56
CA LYS A 161 -5.89 6.31 -2.85
C LYS A 161 -5.02 5.10 -2.52
N GLY A 162 -5.54 4.19 -1.69
CA GLY A 162 -4.81 3.01 -1.23
C GLY A 162 -3.70 3.28 -0.19
N LYS A 163 -3.51 4.54 0.21
CA LYS A 163 -2.51 4.96 1.21
C LYS A 163 -3.13 5.65 2.43
N ALA A 164 -4.35 6.13 2.32
CA ALA A 164 -5.06 6.79 3.41
C ALA A 164 -6.52 6.31 3.50
N ASP A 165 -7.10 6.39 4.69
CA ASP A 165 -8.53 6.17 4.88
C ASP A 165 -9.32 7.33 4.28
N GLY A 166 -10.31 7.00 3.43
CA GLY A 166 -11.12 7.99 2.74
C GLY A 166 -11.98 8.86 3.68
N GLY A 167 -12.39 8.30 4.82
CA GLY A 167 -13.11 9.04 5.86
C GLY A 167 -12.20 10.08 6.51
N LEU A 168 -10.99 9.68 6.91
CA LEU A 168 -9.98 10.57 7.47
C LEU A 168 -9.58 11.67 6.49
N VAL A 169 -9.38 11.33 5.21
CA VAL A 169 -9.10 12.31 4.15
C VAL A 169 -10.19 13.36 4.04
N ASN A 170 -11.48 12.94 4.06
CA ASN A 170 -12.61 13.87 4.02
C ASN A 170 -12.70 14.76 5.28
N GLN A 171 -12.42 14.19 6.45
CA GLN A 171 -12.40 14.91 7.72
C GLN A 171 -11.30 15.97 7.74
N VAL A 172 -10.07 15.58 7.37
CA VAL A 172 -8.94 16.51 7.32
C VAL A 172 -9.17 17.59 6.27
N LEU A 173 -9.68 17.22 5.07
CA LEU A 173 -10.02 18.21 4.06
C LEU A 173 -11.13 19.16 4.55
N GLY A 174 -12.10 18.64 5.29
CA GLY A 174 -13.16 19.45 5.89
C GLY A 174 -12.63 20.54 6.84
N SER A 175 -11.54 20.29 7.55
CA SER A 175 -10.92 21.26 8.45
C SER A 175 -10.22 22.43 7.75
N PHE A 176 -10.04 22.36 6.42
CA PHE A 176 -9.47 23.46 5.62
C PHE A 176 -10.54 24.40 5.07
N PHE A 177 -11.81 24.04 5.13
CA PHE A 177 -12.89 24.91 4.68
C PHE A 177 -13.34 25.81 5.85
N ALA A 178 -13.24 27.11 5.62
CA ALA A 178 -13.74 28.12 6.55
C ALA A 178 -15.27 28.22 6.51
#